data_1ad67695507e07fd18ddd968d612c51d
#
_entry.id   1ad67695507e07fd18ddd968d612c51d
#
_cell.length_a   1.000
_cell.length_b   1.000
_cell.length_c   1.000
_cell.angle_alpha   90.00
_cell.angle_beta   90.00
_cell.angle_gamma   90.00
#
_symmetry.space_group_name_H-M   'P 1'
#
loop_
_entity.id
_entity.type
_entity.pdbx_description
1 polymer ?
#
loop_
_entity_poly.entity_id
_entity_poly.type
_entity_poly.pdbx_seq_one_letter_code
_entity_poly.pdbx_strand_id
1 'polypeptide(L)'
;MKVTRVVYTARSEFVEENKQNIDAVMRELRAAGNNDVRYAVYLHDDGKTFMHLVHHNTVEAETLPTSLESFKHFQARLKANLEIAPKVEKFALVAACPASW
;
A
#
# COMPACT_ATOMS: atom_id res chain seq x y z
N MET A 1 4.10 -11.34 12.68
CA MET A 1 3.69 -10.25 11.78
C MET A 1 3.96 -10.65 10.34
N LYS A 2 2.98 -10.49 9.50
CA LYS A 2 3.09 -10.74 8.07
C LYS A 2 3.25 -9.43 7.32
N VAL A 3 3.93 -9.49 6.18
CA VAL A 3 4.17 -8.32 5.34
C VAL A 3 3.75 -8.63 3.91
N THR A 4 2.97 -7.73 3.31
CA THR A 4 2.66 -7.78 1.88
C THR A 4 3.43 -6.65 1.19
N ARG A 5 4.19 -6.99 0.17
CA ARG A 5 4.94 -6.04 -0.64
C ARG A 5 4.34 -6.02 -2.04
N VAL A 6 3.99 -4.84 -2.52
CA VAL A 6 3.44 -4.66 -3.87
C VAL A 6 4.28 -3.60 -4.58
N VAL A 7 4.82 -3.94 -5.75
CA VAL A 7 5.61 -3.01 -6.57
C VAL A 7 4.98 -2.92 -7.95
N TYR A 8 4.82 -1.71 -8.45
CA TYR A 8 4.30 -1.43 -9.79
C TYR A 8 4.89 -0.12 -10.31
N THR A 9 4.80 0.08 -11.63
CA THR A 9 5.19 1.35 -12.24
C THR A 9 3.96 1.99 -12.87
N ALA A 10 3.65 3.20 -12.44
CA ALA A 10 2.56 3.99 -13.00
C ALA A 10 3.06 4.75 -14.23
N ARG A 11 2.13 5.16 -15.11
CA ARG A 11 2.45 6.09 -16.18
C ARG A 11 2.84 7.43 -15.59
N SER A 12 3.81 8.11 -16.18
CA SER A 12 4.33 9.38 -15.67
C SER A 12 3.24 10.41 -15.42
N GLU A 13 2.28 10.52 -16.34
CA GLU A 13 1.17 11.49 -16.23
C GLU A 13 0.16 11.14 -15.14
N PHE A 14 0.22 9.93 -14.59
CA PHE A 14 -0.68 9.48 -13.53
C PHE A 14 -0.08 9.58 -12.13
N VAL A 15 1.22 9.82 -12.01
CA VAL A 15 1.93 9.76 -10.73
C VAL A 15 1.30 10.67 -9.67
N GLU A 16 0.98 11.92 -10.00
CA GLU A 16 0.41 12.87 -9.03
C GLU A 16 -0.99 12.44 -8.57
N GLU A 17 -1.83 11.98 -9.48
CA GLU A 17 -3.16 11.45 -9.09
C GLU A 17 -2.99 10.20 -8.21
N ASN A 18 -2.03 9.34 -8.54
CA ASN A 18 -1.77 8.13 -7.73
C ASN A 18 -1.40 8.48 -6.29
N LYS A 19 -0.55 9.49 -6.10
CA LYS A 19 -0.19 9.98 -4.77
C LYS A 19 -1.42 10.48 -4.01
N GLN A 20 -2.30 11.23 -4.66
CA GLN A 20 -3.53 11.75 -4.06
C GLN A 20 -4.47 10.60 -3.65
N ASN A 21 -4.61 9.59 -4.50
CA ASN A 21 -5.44 8.42 -4.21
C ASN A 21 -4.88 7.60 -3.04
N ILE A 22 -3.55 7.49 -2.96
CA ILE A 22 -2.87 6.84 -1.83
C ILE A 22 -3.12 7.62 -0.54
N ASP A 23 -3.03 8.95 -0.57
CA ASP A 23 -3.32 9.78 0.60
C ASP A 23 -4.74 9.58 1.12
N ALA A 24 -5.71 9.41 0.22
CA ALA A 24 -7.09 9.13 0.60
C ALA A 24 -7.19 7.78 1.34
N VAL A 25 -6.45 6.77 0.87
CA VAL A 25 -6.38 5.46 1.55
C VAL A 25 -5.81 5.63 2.96
N MET A 26 -4.73 6.38 3.10
CA MET A 26 -4.09 6.59 4.40
C MET A 26 -5.01 7.32 5.39
N ARG A 27 -5.77 8.31 4.91
CA ARG A 27 -6.74 9.04 5.75
C ARG A 27 -7.85 8.10 6.25
N GLU A 28 -8.41 7.29 5.36
CA GLU A 28 -9.48 6.35 5.73
C GLU A 28 -8.96 5.26 6.66
N LEU A 29 -7.76 4.75 6.40
CA LEU A 29 -7.14 3.74 7.25
C LEU A 29 -6.85 4.28 8.66
N ARG A 30 -6.37 5.52 8.78
CA ARG A 30 -6.18 6.17 10.08
C ARG A 30 -7.50 6.30 10.84
N ALA A 31 -8.56 6.68 10.15
CA ALA A 31 -9.89 6.81 10.74
C ALA A 31 -10.43 5.47 11.26
N ALA A 32 -10.05 4.36 10.65
CA ALA A 32 -10.43 3.03 11.11
C ALA A 32 -9.79 2.65 12.45
N GLY A 33 -8.65 3.25 12.80
CA GLY A 33 -8.03 3.11 14.12
C GLY A 33 -7.51 1.72 14.46
N ASN A 34 -7.21 0.87 13.47
CA ASN A 34 -6.71 -0.48 13.73
C ASN A 34 -5.19 -0.44 13.90
N ASN A 35 -4.72 -0.78 15.12
CA ASN A 35 -3.31 -0.75 15.47
C ASN A 35 -2.51 -1.96 14.99
N ASP A 36 -3.17 -2.96 14.41
CA ASP A 36 -2.52 -4.17 13.89
C ASP A 36 -2.13 -4.05 12.43
N VAL A 37 -2.38 -2.88 11.81
CA VAL A 37 -2.00 -2.56 10.44
C VAL A 37 -0.98 -1.44 10.44
N ARG A 38 0.11 -1.64 9.69
CA ARG A 38 1.06 -0.57 9.35
C ARG A 38 1.22 -0.57 7.84
N TYR A 39 0.95 0.56 7.22
CA TYR A 39 0.95 0.69 5.78
C TYR A 39 1.81 1.87 5.38
N ALA A 40 2.81 1.62 4.55
CA ALA A 40 3.69 2.67 4.03
C ALA A 40 3.86 2.51 2.52
N VAL A 41 3.99 3.61 1.82
CA VAL A 41 4.22 3.63 0.38
C VAL A 41 5.48 4.43 0.10
N TYR A 42 6.31 3.90 -0.78
CA TYR A 42 7.59 4.49 -1.18
C TYR A 42 7.61 4.73 -2.68
N LEU A 43 8.28 5.78 -3.10
CA LEU A 43 8.48 6.10 -4.51
C LEU A 43 9.96 5.91 -4.85
N HIS A 44 10.22 5.10 -5.87
CA HIS A 44 11.57 4.89 -6.38
C HIS A 44 12.13 6.18 -7.02
N ASP A 45 13.45 6.27 -7.13
CA ASP A 45 14.14 7.43 -7.71
C ASP A 45 13.76 7.71 -9.17
N ASP A 46 13.19 6.73 -9.87
CA ASP A 46 12.68 6.93 -11.23
C ASP A 46 11.43 7.82 -11.27
N GLY A 47 10.85 8.13 -10.11
CA GLY A 47 9.70 9.02 -9.98
C GLY A 47 8.35 8.40 -10.35
N LYS A 48 8.29 7.11 -10.68
CA LYS A 48 7.05 6.47 -11.14
C LYS A 48 6.84 5.03 -10.67
N THR A 49 7.84 4.41 -10.05
CA THR A 49 7.71 3.06 -9.48
C THR A 49 7.41 3.18 -8.00
N PHE A 50 6.28 2.61 -7.60
CA PHE A 50 5.78 2.64 -6.23
C PHE A 50 5.97 1.29 -5.57
N MET A 51 6.33 1.31 -4.28
CA MET A 51 6.39 0.11 -3.44
C MET A 51 5.48 0.32 -2.24
N HIS A 52 4.49 -0.56 -2.09
CA HIS A 52 3.60 -0.60 -0.95
C HIS A 52 4.08 -1.69 0.01
N LEU A 53 4.21 -1.36 1.29
CA LEU A 53 4.49 -2.33 2.35
C LEU A 53 3.36 -2.27 3.36
N VAL A 54 2.70 -3.41 3.55
CA VAL A 54 1.62 -3.54 4.53
C VAL A 54 2.02 -4.59 5.54
N HIS A 55 2.15 -4.17 6.80
CA HIS A 55 2.40 -5.06 7.93
C HIS A 55 1.07 -5.31 8.65
N HIS A 56 0.78 -6.58 8.95
CA HIS A 56 -0.46 -6.93 9.64
C HIS A 56 -0.24 -8.08 10.63
N ASN A 57 -0.87 -7.98 11.79
CA ASN A 57 -0.75 -8.95 12.89
C ASN A 57 -1.93 -9.90 12.98
N THR A 58 -3.06 -9.57 12.39
CA THR A 58 -4.29 -10.36 12.49
C THR A 58 -4.90 -10.56 11.11
N VAL A 59 -5.84 -11.49 10.99
CA VAL A 59 -6.57 -11.73 9.74
C VAL A 59 -7.40 -10.50 9.37
N GLU A 60 -8.03 -9.85 10.36
CA GLU A 60 -8.81 -8.62 10.13
C GLU A 60 -7.90 -7.51 9.59
N ALA A 61 -6.71 -7.36 10.17
CA ALA A 61 -5.75 -6.36 9.72
C ALA A 61 -5.27 -6.63 8.29
N GLU A 62 -5.13 -7.90 7.91
CA GLU A 62 -4.73 -8.27 6.55
C GLU A 62 -5.75 -7.80 5.52
N THR A 63 -7.04 -7.93 5.82
CA THR A 63 -8.12 -7.64 4.87
C THR A 63 -8.61 -6.20 4.95
N LEU A 64 -8.32 -5.47 6.02
CA LEU A 64 -8.82 -4.12 6.23
C LEU A 64 -8.49 -3.16 5.10
N PRO A 65 -7.21 -3.01 4.66
CA PRO A 65 -6.91 -2.04 3.60
C PRO A 65 -7.72 -2.24 2.32
N THR A 66 -7.87 -3.48 1.88
CA THR A 66 -8.58 -3.78 0.63
C THR A 66 -10.10 -3.62 0.75
N SER A 67 -10.63 -3.52 1.97
CA SER A 67 -12.06 -3.30 2.21
C SER A 67 -12.47 -1.82 2.14
N LEU A 68 -11.50 -0.90 2.17
CA LEU A 68 -11.78 0.53 2.18
C LEU A 68 -12.27 1.02 0.82
N GLU A 69 -13.26 1.93 0.83
CA GLU A 69 -13.77 2.52 -0.42
C GLU A 69 -12.69 3.30 -1.16
N SER A 70 -11.85 4.04 -0.42
CA SER A 70 -10.71 4.75 -1.00
C SER A 70 -9.72 3.81 -1.68
N PHE A 71 -9.53 2.61 -1.13
CA PHE A 71 -8.64 1.61 -1.73
C PHE A 71 -9.22 1.06 -3.03
N LYS A 72 -10.52 0.81 -3.06
CA LYS A 72 -11.21 0.35 -4.27
C LYS A 72 -11.11 1.39 -5.38
N HIS A 73 -11.28 2.66 -5.04
CA HIS A 73 -11.11 3.77 -5.98
C HIS A 73 -9.65 3.84 -6.48
N PHE A 74 -8.69 3.76 -5.57
CA PHE A 74 -7.26 3.74 -5.90
C PHE A 74 -6.96 2.63 -6.90
N GLN A 75 -7.40 1.40 -6.64
CA GLN A 75 -7.16 0.26 -7.54
C GLN A 75 -7.79 0.45 -8.91
N ALA A 76 -9.02 0.94 -8.96
CA ALA A 76 -9.74 1.13 -10.22
C ALA A 76 -9.02 2.13 -11.12
N ARG A 77 -8.55 3.24 -10.54
CA ARG A 77 -7.82 4.26 -11.28
C ARG A 77 -6.44 3.79 -11.71
N LEU A 78 -5.73 3.09 -10.81
CA LEU A 78 -4.38 2.58 -11.10
C LEU A 78 -4.40 1.57 -12.24
N LYS A 79 -5.37 0.67 -12.26
CA LYS A 79 -5.46 -0.41 -13.24
C LYS A 79 -5.41 0.09 -14.69
N ALA A 80 -6.00 1.26 -14.95
CA ALA A 80 -6.04 1.86 -16.28
C ALA A 80 -4.77 2.67 -16.62
N ASN A 81 -3.85 2.86 -15.66
CA ASN A 81 -2.73 3.80 -15.77
C ASN A 81 -1.38 3.17 -15.39
N LEU A 82 -1.24 1.88 -15.60
CA LEU A 82 -0.01 1.14 -15.33
C LEU A 82 0.91 1.09 -16.55
N GLU A 83 2.20 1.26 -16.29
CA GLU A 83 3.26 0.95 -17.24
C GLU A 83 3.78 -0.47 -17.01
N ILE A 84 3.95 -0.85 -15.72
CA ILE A 84 4.32 -2.21 -15.32
C ILE A 84 3.33 -2.69 -14.26
N ALA A 85 2.76 -3.87 -14.49
CA ALA A 85 1.74 -4.46 -13.62
C ALA A 85 2.28 -4.74 -12.22
N PRO A 86 1.40 -4.73 -11.19
CA PRO A 86 1.81 -5.01 -9.83
C PRO A 86 2.36 -6.42 -9.65
N LYS A 87 3.45 -6.50 -8.90
CA LYS A 87 4.00 -7.76 -8.39
C LYS A 87 3.74 -7.80 -6.89
N VAL A 88 3.03 -8.83 -6.44
CA VAL A 88 2.68 -9.01 -5.04
C VAL A 88 3.52 -10.11 -4.43
N GLU A 89 4.15 -9.83 -3.30
CA GLU A 89 4.97 -10.79 -2.57
C GLU A 89 4.56 -10.80 -1.10
N LYS A 90 4.66 -11.96 -0.46
CA LYS A 90 4.32 -12.14 0.95
C LYS A 90 5.57 -12.52 1.71
N PHE A 91 5.73 -11.89 2.89
CA PHE A 91 6.87 -12.12 3.77
C PHE A 91 6.40 -12.31 5.20
N ALA A 92 7.21 -13.00 6.00
CA ALA A 92 7.05 -13.03 7.45
C ALA A 92 8.16 -12.19 8.07
N LEU A 93 7.81 -11.37 9.06
CA LEU A 93 8.80 -10.59 9.78
C LEU A 93 9.70 -11.54 10.59
N VAL A 94 11.01 -11.40 10.42
CA VAL A 94 12.00 -12.19 11.18
C VAL A 94 12.51 -11.38 12.36
N ALA A 95 12.86 -10.12 12.15
CA ALA A 95 13.42 -9.27 13.19
C ALA A 95 13.22 -7.81 12.81
N ALA A 96 13.13 -6.94 13.83
CA ALA A 96 13.00 -5.50 13.62
C ALA A 96 13.70 -4.74 14.76
N CYS A 97 14.16 -3.54 14.45
CA CYS A 97 14.65 -2.60 15.43
C CYS A 97 14.05 -1.22 15.10
N PRO A 98 13.27 -0.61 16.00
CA PRO A 98 12.87 -1.11 17.33
C PRO A 98 11.97 -2.37 17.24
N ALA A 99 12.01 -3.21 18.27
CA ALA A 99 11.28 -4.48 18.28
C ALA A 99 9.75 -4.28 18.36
N SER A 100 9.29 -3.22 19.00
CA SER A 100 7.88 -2.85 19.05
C SER A 100 7.57 -1.92 17.88
N TRP A 101 6.74 -2.40 17.00
CA TRP A 101 6.60 -1.74 15.70
C TRP A 101 5.17 -1.44 15.33
#